data_c757416f4b6b446ad944521ebfdd51fd
#
_entry.id   c757416f4b6b446ad944521ebfdd51fd
#
_cell.length_a   1.000
_cell.length_b   1.000
_cell.length_c   1.000
_cell.angle_alpha   90.00
_cell.angle_beta   90.00
_cell.angle_gamma   90.00
#
_symmetry.space_group_name_H-M   'P 1'
#
loop_
_entity.id
_entity.type
_entity.pdbx_description
1 polymer ?
#
loop_
_entity_poly.entity_id
_entity_poly.type
_entity_poly.pdbx_seq_one_letter_code
_entity_poly.pdbx_strand_id
1 'polypeptide(L)'
;MGSEMCIRDRLTYSEIRELEKVFVEADKNKAAEALGAYQVKKQGEYTLEDYYALPDDQRYELIDGVLYDMAAPAVTHQEIAFEIAVALRKYIKDKGGKCKVFMSPVDVQLDKDDKTMVQPDVFLVCDQSKNTGRCIYGAPDMVIEVTSPSTRKKDFGKKLGKYVDAGVREYWIVDVKNQKVIVYDLGEDFGENMDLMIYGMDGEVPVGIYDGECKIDFEEIVNSVVNI
;
A
#
# COMPACT_ATOMS: atom_id res chain seq x y z
N MET A 1 10.66 -44.82 -21.82
CA MET A 1 9.21 -44.66 -21.70
C MET A 1 8.87 -44.48 -20.24
N GLY A 2 8.86 -43.24 -19.79
CA GLY A 2 8.46 -42.89 -18.42
C GLY A 2 6.97 -42.62 -18.43
N SER A 3 6.22 -43.37 -17.63
CA SER A 3 4.80 -43.13 -17.41
C SER A 3 4.64 -41.88 -16.56
N GLU A 4 4.14 -40.82 -17.15
CA GLU A 4 3.59 -39.67 -16.37
C GLU A 4 2.35 -40.18 -15.62
N MET A 5 2.51 -40.34 -14.32
CA MET A 5 1.41 -40.63 -13.42
C MET A 5 0.69 -39.30 -13.12
N CYS A 6 -0.31 -38.97 -13.95
CA CYS A 6 -1.22 -37.86 -13.71
C CYS A 6 -2.19 -38.27 -12.60
N ILE A 7 -1.85 -38.00 -11.35
CA ILE A 7 -2.77 -38.16 -10.21
C ILE A 7 -3.77 -37.01 -10.31
N ARG A 8 -4.91 -37.25 -10.97
CA ARG A 8 -6.12 -36.45 -10.85
C ARG A 8 -6.98 -37.02 -9.73
N ASP A 9 -6.56 -36.89 -8.51
CA ASP A 9 -7.45 -37.11 -7.38
C ASP A 9 -8.39 -35.91 -7.27
N ARG A 10 -9.59 -36.09 -7.83
CA ARG A 10 -10.69 -35.15 -7.64
C ARG A 10 -11.28 -35.41 -6.26
N LEU A 11 -10.94 -34.55 -5.31
CA LEU A 11 -11.64 -34.56 -4.01
C LEU A 11 -13.13 -34.33 -4.24
N THR A 12 -13.94 -35.10 -3.59
CA THR A 12 -15.40 -34.89 -3.53
C THR A 12 -15.73 -33.64 -2.69
N TYR A 13 -16.89 -33.06 -2.91
CA TYR A 13 -17.33 -31.91 -2.11
C TYR A 13 -17.37 -32.21 -0.61
N SER A 14 -17.68 -33.45 -0.21
CA SER A 14 -17.67 -33.89 1.18
C SER A 14 -16.25 -33.96 1.76
N GLU A 15 -15.26 -34.42 0.98
CA GLU A 15 -13.84 -34.43 1.41
C GLU A 15 -13.27 -33.02 1.53
N ILE A 16 -13.62 -32.10 0.62
CA ILE A 16 -13.26 -30.69 0.73
C ILE A 16 -13.82 -30.09 2.02
N ARG A 17 -15.10 -30.35 2.34
CA ARG A 17 -15.74 -29.88 3.57
C ARG A 17 -15.10 -30.43 4.83
N GLU A 18 -14.66 -31.67 4.84
CA GLU A 18 -13.94 -32.24 6.00
C GLU A 18 -12.54 -31.63 6.14
N LEU A 19 -11.82 -31.40 5.05
CA LEU A 19 -10.55 -30.70 5.07
C LEU A 19 -10.72 -29.25 5.57
N GLU A 20 -11.74 -28.51 5.12
CA GLU A 20 -12.06 -27.17 5.62
C GLU A 20 -12.26 -27.15 7.14
N LYS A 21 -12.95 -28.14 7.71
CA LYS A 21 -13.13 -28.24 9.18
C LYS A 21 -11.81 -28.42 9.90
N VAL A 22 -10.91 -29.26 9.37
CA VAL A 22 -9.61 -29.53 9.96
C VAL A 22 -8.74 -28.26 9.93
N PHE A 23 -8.74 -27.53 8.81
CA PHE A 23 -8.01 -26.26 8.66
C PHE A 23 -8.57 -25.18 9.62
N VAL A 24 -9.91 -25.03 9.68
CA VAL A 24 -10.56 -24.07 10.59
C VAL A 24 -10.26 -24.37 12.06
N GLU A 25 -10.21 -25.66 12.45
CA GLU A 25 -9.87 -26.04 13.84
C GLU A 25 -8.38 -25.80 14.15
N ALA A 26 -7.48 -26.08 13.18
CA ALA A 26 -6.05 -25.79 13.31
C ALA A 26 -5.78 -24.30 13.44
N ASP A 27 -6.48 -23.45 12.62
CA ASP A 27 -6.37 -22.01 12.66
C ASP A 27 -6.92 -21.42 13.97
N LYS A 28 -8.03 -21.97 14.50
CA LYS A 28 -8.56 -21.56 15.82
C LYS A 28 -7.59 -21.86 16.95
N ASN A 29 -6.94 -23.01 16.94
CA ASN A 29 -5.96 -23.38 17.96
C ASN A 29 -4.72 -22.49 17.87
N LYS A 30 -4.22 -22.22 16.65
CA LYS A 30 -3.11 -21.31 16.40
C LYS A 30 -3.43 -19.86 16.79
N ALA A 31 -4.66 -19.40 16.50
CA ALA A 31 -5.14 -18.10 16.91
C ALA A 31 -5.31 -17.99 18.44
N ALA A 32 -5.78 -19.03 19.11
CA ALA A 32 -5.90 -19.05 20.57
C ALA A 32 -4.53 -19.03 21.25
N GLU A 33 -3.55 -19.76 20.73
CA GLU A 33 -2.16 -19.71 21.20
C GLU A 33 -1.51 -18.34 20.96
N ALA A 34 -1.75 -17.73 19.79
CA ALA A 34 -1.27 -16.40 19.46
C ALA A 34 -1.91 -15.32 20.35
N LEU A 35 -3.22 -15.40 20.62
CA LEU A 35 -3.94 -14.50 21.53
C LEU A 35 -3.46 -14.65 22.99
N GLY A 36 -3.07 -15.85 23.41
CA GLY A 36 -2.47 -16.09 24.74
C GLY A 36 -1.07 -15.50 24.91
N ALA A 37 -0.34 -15.32 23.81
CA ALA A 37 1.00 -14.74 23.79
C ALA A 37 1.00 -13.22 23.55
N TYR A 38 -0.13 -12.65 23.06
CA TYR A 38 -0.24 -11.24 22.73
C TYR A 38 -0.46 -10.38 23.97
N GLN A 39 0.57 -9.73 24.44
CA GLN A 39 0.43 -8.71 25.47
C GLN A 39 -0.07 -7.41 24.82
N VAL A 40 -1.28 -7.01 25.17
CA VAL A 40 -1.82 -5.69 24.75
C VAL A 40 -0.94 -4.59 25.35
N LYS A 41 -0.12 -3.97 24.49
CA LYS A 41 0.71 -2.82 24.83
C LYS A 41 -0.11 -1.52 24.75
N LYS A 42 0.41 -0.45 25.32
CA LYS A 42 -0.18 0.88 25.10
C LYS A 42 0.15 1.36 23.68
N GLN A 43 -0.76 2.12 23.09
CA GLN A 43 -0.51 2.79 21.82
C GLN A 43 0.73 3.69 21.92
N GLY A 44 1.67 3.56 20.97
CA GLY A 44 2.99 4.18 20.97
C GLY A 44 4.13 3.26 21.45
N GLU A 45 3.80 2.07 21.98
CA GLU A 45 4.78 1.09 22.48
C GLU A 45 4.95 -0.12 21.57
N TYR A 46 4.13 -0.25 20.51
CA TYR A 46 4.22 -1.37 19.58
C TYR A 46 5.46 -1.27 18.70
N THR A 47 6.02 -2.44 18.37
CA THR A 47 7.19 -2.58 17.52
C THR A 47 6.87 -3.39 16.27
N LEU A 48 7.83 -3.50 15.35
CA LEU A 48 7.70 -4.38 14.17
C LEU A 48 7.57 -5.85 14.57
N GLU A 49 8.17 -6.28 15.69
CA GLU A 49 7.99 -7.63 16.19
C GLU A 49 6.52 -7.87 16.58
N ASP A 50 5.91 -6.91 17.27
CA ASP A 50 4.48 -6.97 17.59
C ASP A 50 3.62 -6.94 16.32
N TYR A 51 3.95 -6.06 15.35
CA TYR A 51 3.25 -5.97 14.07
C TYR A 51 3.23 -7.30 13.33
N TYR A 52 4.37 -7.98 13.27
CA TYR A 52 4.48 -9.28 12.61
C TYR A 52 3.91 -10.45 13.42
N ALA A 53 3.60 -10.25 14.69
CA ALA A 53 2.91 -11.23 15.53
C ALA A 53 1.38 -11.10 15.46
N LEU A 54 0.86 -10.05 14.79
CA LEU A 54 -0.59 -9.87 14.60
C LEU A 54 -1.17 -11.00 13.76
N PRO A 55 -2.45 -11.35 13.97
CA PRO A 55 -3.15 -12.32 13.15
C PRO A 55 -3.20 -11.92 11.67
N ASP A 56 -3.00 -12.87 10.77
CA ASP A 56 -2.97 -12.65 9.31
C ASP A 56 -4.33 -12.24 8.71
N ASP A 57 -5.42 -12.42 9.44
CA ASP A 57 -6.80 -12.11 9.02
C ASP A 57 -7.18 -10.63 9.20
N GLN A 58 -6.31 -9.84 9.80
CA GLN A 58 -6.50 -8.40 10.01
C GLN A 58 -5.31 -7.63 9.47
N ARG A 59 -5.60 -6.46 8.90
CA ARG A 59 -4.58 -5.58 8.35
C ARG A 59 -4.39 -4.36 9.24
N TYR A 60 -3.13 -4.02 9.45
CA TYR A 60 -2.74 -2.87 10.27
C TYR A 60 -1.67 -2.06 9.57
N GLU A 61 -1.57 -0.79 9.94
CA GLU A 61 -0.38 0.02 9.80
C GLU A 61 0.17 0.31 11.18
N LEU A 62 1.48 0.33 11.31
CA LEU A 62 2.19 0.75 12.51
C LEU A 62 2.85 2.10 12.22
N ILE A 63 2.52 3.15 12.99
CA ILE A 63 3.11 4.48 12.82
C ILE A 63 3.51 5.00 14.20
N ASP A 64 4.80 5.21 14.42
CA ASP A 64 5.38 5.63 15.71
C ASP A 64 4.92 4.74 16.88
N GLY A 65 4.89 3.43 16.65
CA GLY A 65 4.46 2.48 17.68
C GLY A 65 2.95 2.47 17.95
N VAL A 66 2.15 3.12 17.11
CA VAL A 66 0.68 3.14 17.18
C VAL A 66 0.13 2.25 16.08
N LEU A 67 -0.67 1.24 16.45
CA LEU A 67 -1.38 0.37 15.50
C LEU A 67 -2.68 1.04 15.01
N TYR A 68 -2.86 1.04 13.70
CA TYR A 68 -4.06 1.54 13.03
C TYR A 68 -4.70 0.42 12.22
N ASP A 69 -5.93 0.09 12.54
CA ASP A 69 -6.73 -0.88 11.78
C ASP A 69 -6.94 -0.37 10.35
N MET A 70 -6.84 -1.28 9.39
CA MET A 70 -7.14 -1.02 7.98
C MET A 70 -8.44 -1.72 7.59
N ALA A 71 -9.44 -0.94 7.22
CA ALA A 71 -10.67 -1.48 6.64
C ALA A 71 -10.43 -1.90 5.17
N ALA A 72 -11.28 -2.79 4.67
CA ALA A 72 -11.30 -3.07 3.23
C ALA A 72 -11.65 -1.78 2.46
N PRO A 73 -10.94 -1.46 1.38
CA PRO A 73 -11.22 -0.29 0.57
C PRO A 73 -12.56 -0.44 -0.18
N ALA A 74 -13.19 0.68 -0.51
CA ALA A 74 -14.32 0.68 -1.44
C ALA A 74 -13.84 0.27 -2.85
N VAL A 75 -14.76 -0.27 -3.66
CA VAL A 75 -14.46 -0.68 -5.05
C VAL A 75 -13.88 0.49 -5.84
N THR A 76 -14.53 1.65 -5.82
CA THR A 76 -14.07 2.88 -6.48
C THR A 76 -12.65 3.28 -6.08
N HIS A 77 -12.32 3.19 -4.78
CA HIS A 77 -10.97 3.45 -4.30
C HIS A 77 -9.95 2.51 -4.96
N GLN A 78 -10.28 1.21 -5.00
CA GLN A 78 -9.38 0.20 -5.57
C GLN A 78 -9.22 0.38 -7.09
N GLU A 79 -10.30 0.73 -7.81
CA GLU A 79 -10.26 1.00 -9.25
C GLU A 79 -9.34 2.19 -9.56
N ILE A 80 -9.50 3.31 -8.84
CA ILE A 80 -8.66 4.50 -9.02
C ILE A 80 -7.18 4.18 -8.75
N ALA A 81 -6.89 3.49 -7.64
CA ALA A 81 -5.53 3.10 -7.30
C ALA A 81 -4.91 2.19 -8.39
N PHE A 82 -5.72 1.26 -8.92
CA PHE A 82 -5.28 0.35 -9.97
C PHE A 82 -4.98 1.07 -11.29
N GLU A 83 -5.86 1.98 -11.74
CA GLU A 83 -5.65 2.74 -12.98
C GLU A 83 -4.42 3.66 -12.88
N ILE A 84 -4.19 4.30 -11.75
CA ILE A 84 -2.97 5.07 -11.48
C ILE A 84 -1.73 4.17 -11.59
N ALA A 85 -1.77 2.98 -10.97
CA ALA A 85 -0.66 2.04 -11.03
C ALA A 85 -0.40 1.55 -12.45
N VAL A 86 -1.43 1.29 -13.25
CA VAL A 86 -1.34 0.89 -14.66
C VAL A 86 -0.70 2.01 -15.50
N ALA A 87 -1.13 3.25 -15.34
CA ALA A 87 -0.60 4.40 -16.06
C ALA A 87 0.90 4.61 -15.77
N LEU A 88 1.30 4.59 -14.50
CA LEU A 88 2.69 4.66 -14.07
C LEU A 88 3.52 3.48 -14.62
N ARG A 89 2.99 2.27 -14.51
CA ARG A 89 3.67 1.07 -15.00
C ARG A 89 3.87 1.10 -16.51
N LYS A 90 2.86 1.57 -17.25
CA LYS A 90 2.95 1.73 -18.71
C LYS A 90 4.04 2.71 -19.08
N TYR A 91 4.05 3.91 -18.49
CA TYR A 91 5.08 4.94 -18.74
C TYR A 91 6.49 4.39 -18.49
N ILE A 92 6.73 3.78 -17.31
CA ILE A 92 8.04 3.22 -16.96
C ILE A 92 8.49 2.18 -17.99
N LYS A 93 7.60 1.30 -18.41
CA LYS A 93 7.90 0.26 -19.41
C LYS A 93 8.23 0.87 -20.77
N ASP A 94 7.45 1.84 -21.23
CA ASP A 94 7.62 2.47 -22.53
C ASP A 94 8.93 3.28 -22.62
N LYS A 95 9.35 3.87 -21.51
CA LYS A 95 10.64 4.57 -21.38
C LYS A 95 11.83 3.67 -21.04
N GLY A 96 11.63 2.37 -20.82
CA GLY A 96 12.69 1.46 -20.38
C GLY A 96 13.23 1.76 -18.98
N GLY A 97 12.42 2.38 -18.14
CA GLY A 97 12.78 2.80 -16.78
C GLY A 97 13.00 1.62 -15.83
N LYS A 98 13.76 1.85 -14.76
CA LYS A 98 14.13 0.83 -13.76
C LYS A 98 13.17 0.76 -12.57
N CYS A 99 12.37 1.79 -12.34
CA CYS A 99 11.45 1.87 -11.22
C CYS A 99 10.37 0.79 -11.31
N LYS A 100 9.91 0.32 -10.17
CA LYS A 100 8.78 -0.61 -10.07
C LYS A 100 7.62 0.05 -9.35
N VAL A 101 6.43 -0.22 -9.84
CA VAL A 101 5.17 0.16 -9.20
C VAL A 101 4.73 -0.98 -8.29
N PHE A 102 4.35 -0.63 -7.09
CA PHE A 102 3.74 -1.52 -6.12
C PHE A 102 2.40 -0.97 -5.67
N MET A 103 1.56 -1.84 -5.15
CA MET A 103 0.25 -1.49 -4.59
C MET A 103 0.05 -2.19 -3.25
N SER A 104 -0.81 -1.61 -2.40
CA SER A 104 -1.31 -2.28 -1.21
C SER A 104 -1.93 -3.65 -1.57
N PRO A 105 -1.71 -4.71 -0.75
CA PRO A 105 -1.04 -4.72 0.55
C PRO A 105 0.46 -5.11 0.45
N VAL A 106 1.33 -4.15 0.30
CA VAL A 106 2.77 -4.38 0.39
C VAL A 106 3.31 -3.53 1.53
N ASP A 107 3.99 -4.17 2.46
CA ASP A 107 4.60 -3.52 3.61
C ASP A 107 5.77 -2.63 3.20
N VAL A 108 5.80 -1.42 3.73
CA VAL A 108 6.89 -0.46 3.61
C VAL A 108 7.36 -0.07 5.01
N GLN A 109 8.55 -0.52 5.38
CA GLN A 109 9.23 -0.07 6.59
C GLN A 109 9.91 1.27 6.29
N LEU A 110 9.24 2.38 6.61
CA LEU A 110 9.71 3.72 6.24
C LEU A 110 10.97 4.11 6.99
N ASP A 111 10.92 4.02 8.30
CA ASP A 111 11.99 4.48 9.18
C ASP A 111 12.98 3.34 9.42
N LYS A 112 14.21 3.71 9.79
CA LYS A 112 15.23 2.74 10.20
C LYS A 112 15.02 2.25 11.65
N ASP A 113 13.95 2.68 12.29
CA ASP A 113 13.52 2.20 13.59
C ASP A 113 12.64 0.94 13.46
N ASP A 114 12.16 0.43 14.58
CA ASP A 114 11.27 -0.72 14.67
C ASP A 114 9.80 -0.34 14.92
N LYS A 115 9.38 0.89 14.56
CA LYS A 115 8.09 1.46 14.98
C LYS A 115 7.20 1.96 13.85
N THR A 116 7.66 1.85 12.59
CA THR A 116 6.87 2.36 11.46
C THR A 116 6.84 1.37 10.30
N MET A 117 5.64 0.88 10.01
CA MET A 117 5.29 0.02 8.86
C MET A 117 3.98 0.52 8.26
N VAL A 118 4.01 0.93 7.00
CA VAL A 118 2.85 1.44 6.27
C VAL A 118 2.55 0.59 5.05
N GLN A 119 1.32 0.66 4.54
CA GLN A 119 0.89 -0.03 3.32
C GLN A 119 0.26 1.00 2.35
N PRO A 120 1.07 1.79 1.63
CA PRO A 120 0.55 2.81 0.73
C PRO A 120 -0.28 2.21 -0.40
N ASP A 121 -1.31 2.92 -0.86
CA ASP A 121 -2.20 2.42 -1.90
C ASP A 121 -1.46 2.16 -3.22
N VAL A 122 -0.63 3.12 -3.67
CA VAL A 122 0.28 2.97 -4.82
C VAL A 122 1.61 3.63 -4.50
N PHE A 123 2.71 3.00 -4.86
CA PHE A 123 4.02 3.62 -4.68
C PHE A 123 5.07 3.13 -5.68
N LEU A 124 6.11 3.92 -5.86
CA LEU A 124 7.24 3.68 -6.77
C LEU A 124 8.53 3.44 -5.99
N VAL A 125 9.29 2.45 -6.44
CA VAL A 125 10.64 2.17 -5.93
C VAL A 125 11.59 2.04 -7.11
N CYS A 126 12.56 2.95 -7.19
CA CYS A 126 13.58 2.96 -8.26
C CYS A 126 14.85 2.21 -7.87
N ASP A 127 15.20 2.23 -6.59
CA ASP A 127 16.29 1.41 -6.03
C ASP A 127 15.76 0.04 -5.59
N GLN A 128 16.02 -0.97 -6.41
CA GLN A 128 15.54 -2.34 -6.15
C GLN A 128 16.24 -3.03 -4.97
N SER A 129 17.33 -2.48 -4.44
CA SER A 129 17.98 -3.02 -3.24
C SER A 129 17.12 -2.85 -1.98
N LYS A 130 16.13 -1.92 -2.02
CA LYS A 130 15.14 -1.73 -0.94
C LYS A 130 14.15 -2.88 -0.81
N ASN A 131 14.00 -3.71 -1.85
CA ASN A 131 13.11 -4.88 -1.81
C ASN A 131 13.79 -6.04 -1.09
N THR A 132 13.39 -6.31 0.14
CA THR A 132 13.91 -7.42 0.97
C THR A 132 13.25 -8.76 0.67
N GLY A 133 12.24 -8.80 -0.19
CA GLY A 133 11.37 -9.96 -0.44
C GLY A 133 10.20 -10.07 0.56
N ARG A 134 10.32 -9.50 1.76
CA ARG A 134 9.26 -9.44 2.76
C ARG A 134 8.55 -8.07 2.77
N CYS A 135 9.32 -7.01 2.70
CA CYS A 135 8.85 -5.64 2.67
C CYS A 135 9.76 -4.76 1.81
N ILE A 136 9.35 -3.53 1.56
CA ILE A 136 10.24 -2.48 1.09
C ILE A 136 10.87 -1.81 2.32
N TYR A 137 12.19 -1.73 2.35
CA TYR A 137 12.97 -1.12 3.44
C TYR A 137 13.47 0.27 3.05
N GLY A 138 13.04 1.28 3.79
CA GLY A 138 13.29 2.69 3.51
C GLY A 138 12.23 3.32 2.60
N ALA A 139 12.34 4.64 2.39
CA ALA A 139 11.37 5.42 1.65
C ALA A 139 11.21 4.98 0.19
N PRO A 140 9.98 4.81 -0.32
CA PRO A 140 9.71 4.82 -1.75
C PRO A 140 10.10 6.15 -2.38
N ASP A 141 10.30 6.17 -3.71
CA ASP A 141 10.57 7.41 -4.44
C ASP A 141 9.33 8.28 -4.56
N MET A 142 8.17 7.66 -4.69
CA MET A 142 6.86 8.32 -4.76
C MET A 142 5.83 7.48 -4.03
N VAL A 143 4.89 8.16 -3.35
CA VAL A 143 3.75 7.53 -2.68
C VAL A 143 2.46 8.21 -3.10
N ILE A 144 1.41 7.44 -3.32
CA ILE A 144 0.06 7.92 -3.64
C ILE A 144 -0.93 7.24 -2.70
N GLU A 145 -1.71 8.04 -2.00
CA GLU A 145 -2.81 7.59 -1.15
C GLU A 145 -4.15 8.04 -1.76
N VAL A 146 -5.03 7.10 -2.01
CA VAL A 146 -6.40 7.40 -2.43
C VAL A 146 -7.24 7.53 -1.16
N THR A 147 -7.55 8.76 -0.76
CA THR A 147 -8.14 9.00 0.56
C THR A 147 -9.63 8.71 0.61
N SER A 148 -10.04 8.13 1.72
CA SER A 148 -11.44 7.94 2.12
C SER A 148 -11.81 8.88 3.27
N PRO A 149 -13.11 9.05 3.60
CA PRO A 149 -13.49 9.84 4.76
C PRO A 149 -12.84 9.39 6.09
N SER A 150 -12.54 8.09 6.23
CA SER A 150 -11.92 7.52 7.43
C SER A 150 -10.40 7.70 7.49
N THR A 151 -9.71 7.68 6.34
CA THR A 151 -8.25 7.79 6.28
C THR A 151 -7.75 9.22 6.12
N ARG A 152 -8.60 10.13 5.58
CA ARG A 152 -8.25 11.51 5.24
C ARG A 152 -7.40 12.23 6.29
N LYS A 153 -7.82 12.18 7.57
CA LYS A 153 -7.09 12.87 8.65
C LYS A 153 -5.68 12.30 8.86
N LYS A 154 -5.52 11.00 8.68
CA LYS A 154 -4.24 10.30 8.79
C LYS A 154 -3.33 10.65 7.61
N ASP A 155 -3.87 10.62 6.38
CA ASP A 155 -3.13 10.85 5.14
C ASP A 155 -2.63 12.31 5.04
N PHE A 156 -3.48 13.31 5.35
CA PHE A 156 -3.12 14.73 5.36
C PHE A 156 -2.23 15.16 6.53
N GLY A 157 -2.13 14.38 7.58
CA GLY A 157 -1.38 14.73 8.77
C GLY A 157 -0.19 13.83 9.02
N LYS A 158 -0.42 12.72 9.73
CA LYS A 158 0.67 11.85 10.20
C LYS A 158 1.48 11.24 9.07
N LYS A 159 0.83 10.73 8.01
CA LYS A 159 1.53 10.10 6.89
C LYS A 159 2.38 11.11 6.13
N LEU A 160 1.87 12.33 5.87
CA LEU A 160 2.65 13.38 5.23
C LEU A 160 3.97 13.63 5.98
N GLY A 161 3.91 13.87 7.30
CA GLY A 161 5.12 14.06 8.10
C GLY A 161 6.08 12.88 8.01
N LYS A 162 5.56 11.65 8.10
CA LYS A 162 6.39 10.44 7.98
C LYS A 162 7.04 10.29 6.62
N TYR A 163 6.34 10.60 5.53
CA TYR A 163 6.90 10.52 4.18
C TYR A 163 7.99 11.58 3.95
N VAL A 164 7.80 12.80 4.49
CA VAL A 164 8.83 13.85 4.50
C VAL A 164 10.07 13.37 5.26
N ASP A 165 9.91 12.97 6.52
CA ASP A 165 11.02 12.55 7.39
C ASP A 165 11.79 11.34 6.84
N ALA A 166 11.09 10.43 6.14
CA ALA A 166 11.70 9.25 5.52
C ALA A 166 12.45 9.56 4.22
N GLY A 167 12.20 10.70 3.57
CA GLY A 167 12.81 11.10 2.31
C GLY A 167 12.08 10.59 1.07
N VAL A 168 10.76 10.49 1.13
CA VAL A 168 9.91 10.34 -0.07
C VAL A 168 10.02 11.63 -0.88
N ARG A 169 10.25 11.53 -2.20
CA ARG A 169 10.44 12.72 -3.05
C ARG A 169 9.14 13.35 -3.52
N GLU A 170 8.11 12.53 -3.70
CA GLU A 170 6.80 13.00 -4.18
C GLU A 170 5.67 12.25 -3.47
N TYR A 171 4.70 12.99 -2.94
CA TYR A 171 3.55 12.42 -2.24
C TYR A 171 2.24 12.97 -2.79
N TRP A 172 1.34 12.09 -3.19
CA TRP A 172 0.03 12.45 -3.70
C TRP A 172 -1.08 12.03 -2.75
N ILE A 173 -2.07 12.91 -2.59
CA ILE A 173 -3.34 12.59 -1.96
C ILE A 173 -4.44 12.73 -3.02
N VAL A 174 -5.04 11.63 -3.41
CA VAL A 174 -6.18 11.58 -4.34
C VAL A 174 -7.46 11.67 -3.53
N ASP A 175 -8.03 12.86 -3.44
CA ASP A 175 -9.25 13.17 -2.69
C ASP A 175 -10.49 13.01 -3.58
N VAL A 176 -10.96 11.77 -3.71
CA VAL A 176 -12.08 11.41 -4.57
C VAL A 176 -13.35 12.19 -4.21
N LYS A 177 -13.61 12.39 -2.93
CA LYS A 177 -14.82 13.11 -2.46
C LYS A 177 -14.85 14.55 -2.95
N ASN A 178 -13.70 15.22 -3.00
CA ASN A 178 -13.62 16.63 -3.40
C ASN A 178 -13.11 16.78 -4.84
N GLN A 179 -12.94 15.68 -5.58
CA GLN A 179 -12.44 15.61 -6.96
C GLN A 179 -11.13 16.39 -7.16
N LYS A 180 -10.17 16.15 -6.28
CA LYS A 180 -8.87 16.83 -6.27
C LYS A 180 -7.73 15.84 -6.12
N VAL A 181 -6.62 16.16 -6.77
CA VAL A 181 -5.32 15.53 -6.55
C VAL A 181 -4.40 16.57 -5.94
N ILE A 182 -3.95 16.31 -4.73
CA ILE A 182 -3.01 17.16 -3.99
C ILE A 182 -1.64 16.53 -4.14
N VAL A 183 -0.72 17.26 -4.74
CA VAL A 183 0.65 16.83 -5.01
C VAL A 183 1.59 17.63 -4.12
N TYR A 184 2.35 16.90 -3.31
CA TYR A 184 3.46 17.43 -2.56
C TYR A 184 4.75 17.01 -3.26
N ASP A 185 5.46 17.98 -3.83
CA ASP A 185 6.86 17.80 -4.21
C ASP A 185 7.70 18.06 -2.98
N LEU A 186 8.29 16.98 -2.45
CA LEU A 186 9.05 17.03 -1.21
C LEU A 186 10.54 17.29 -1.45
N GLY A 187 10.94 17.29 -2.73
CA GLY A 187 12.32 17.52 -3.13
C GLY A 187 13.31 16.46 -2.64
N GLU A 188 14.59 16.77 -2.77
CA GLU A 188 15.69 15.95 -2.25
C GLU A 188 16.22 16.46 -0.89
N ASP A 189 15.69 17.57 -0.39
CA ASP A 189 16.12 18.27 0.82
C ASP A 189 15.22 18.03 2.03
N PHE A 190 14.51 16.90 2.06
CA PHE A 190 13.64 16.47 3.15
C PHE A 190 12.53 17.48 3.49
N GLY A 191 11.98 18.12 2.44
CA GLY A 191 10.84 19.01 2.54
C GLY A 191 11.16 20.44 3.01
N GLU A 192 12.43 20.85 3.06
CA GLU A 192 12.79 22.25 3.35
C GLU A 192 12.24 23.23 2.28
N ASN A 193 12.12 22.77 1.03
CA ASN A 193 11.54 23.52 -0.10
C ASN A 193 10.35 22.75 -0.70
N MET A 194 9.41 22.32 0.13
CA MET A 194 8.24 21.58 -0.32
C MET A 194 7.30 22.48 -1.14
N ASP A 195 7.01 22.04 -2.36
CA ASP A 195 5.99 22.64 -3.20
C ASP A 195 4.66 21.88 -3.08
N LEU A 196 3.56 22.63 -3.03
CA LEU A 196 2.19 22.08 -2.99
C LEU A 196 1.43 22.52 -4.24
N MET A 197 0.95 21.54 -5.00
CA MET A 197 0.09 21.77 -6.16
C MET A 197 -1.26 21.06 -5.96
N ILE A 198 -2.33 21.67 -6.45
CA ILE A 198 -3.67 21.10 -6.39
C ILE A 198 -4.25 21.07 -7.80
N TYR A 199 -4.59 19.87 -8.26
CA TYR A 199 -5.21 19.63 -9.57
C TYR A 199 -6.66 19.17 -9.39
N GLY A 200 -7.51 19.43 -10.40
CA GLY A 200 -8.80 18.77 -10.54
C GLY A 200 -8.63 17.32 -11.01
N MET A 201 -9.68 16.53 -10.89
CA MET A 201 -9.74 15.18 -11.50
C MET A 201 -10.39 15.22 -12.91
N ASP A 202 -10.36 16.37 -13.56
CA ASP A 202 -10.90 16.64 -14.90
C ASP A 202 -9.78 16.89 -15.93
N GLY A 203 -8.58 16.37 -15.67
CA GLY A 203 -7.44 16.53 -16.57
C GLY A 203 -6.21 15.74 -16.15
N GLU A 204 -5.08 16.06 -16.78
CA GLU A 204 -3.80 15.40 -16.56
C GLU A 204 -3.06 15.98 -15.34
N VAL A 205 -2.47 15.10 -14.52
CA VAL A 205 -1.59 15.48 -13.40
C VAL A 205 -0.17 15.03 -13.71
N PRO A 206 0.80 15.96 -13.78
CA PRO A 206 2.20 15.62 -14.06
C PRO A 206 2.87 14.96 -12.85
N VAL A 207 3.70 13.94 -13.11
CA VAL A 207 4.51 13.25 -12.12
C VAL A 207 5.87 13.92 -12.00
N GLY A 208 6.15 14.53 -10.86
CA GLY A 208 7.35 15.37 -10.63
C GLY A 208 8.64 14.59 -10.69
N ILE A 209 8.71 13.36 -10.13
CA ILE A 209 9.92 12.53 -10.19
C ILE A 209 10.33 12.12 -11.61
N TYR A 210 9.50 12.40 -12.60
CA TYR A 210 9.77 12.24 -14.02
C TYR A 210 9.78 13.59 -14.79
N ASP A 211 10.08 14.70 -14.10
CA ASP A 211 10.13 16.06 -14.68
C ASP A 211 8.85 16.45 -15.43
N GLY A 212 7.70 15.86 -15.05
CA GLY A 212 6.40 16.08 -15.68
C GLY A 212 6.22 15.41 -17.06
N GLU A 213 7.18 14.61 -17.53
CA GLU A 213 7.03 13.84 -18.78
C GLU A 213 6.01 12.71 -18.65
N CYS A 214 5.88 12.14 -17.45
CA CYS A 214 4.81 11.23 -17.11
C CYS A 214 3.60 12.04 -16.65
N LYS A 215 2.43 11.74 -17.18
CA LYS A 215 1.18 12.37 -16.77
C LYS A 215 0.14 11.30 -16.52
N ILE A 216 -0.64 11.49 -15.47
CA ILE A 216 -1.78 10.64 -15.15
C ILE A 216 -3.05 11.37 -15.56
N ASP A 217 -3.80 10.79 -16.48
CA ASP A 217 -5.07 11.33 -16.96
C ASP A 217 -6.20 10.94 -16.01
N PHE A 218 -6.54 11.85 -15.10
CA PHE A 218 -7.62 11.63 -14.14
C PHE A 218 -9.01 11.74 -14.77
N GLU A 219 -9.18 12.47 -15.88
CA GLU A 219 -10.44 12.50 -16.61
C GLU A 219 -10.76 11.11 -17.19
N GLU A 220 -9.75 10.43 -17.80
CA GLU A 220 -9.91 9.07 -18.29
C GLU A 220 -10.21 8.10 -17.13
N ILE A 221 -9.50 8.21 -16.00
CA ILE A 221 -9.71 7.38 -14.81
C ILE A 221 -11.14 7.56 -14.28
N VAL A 222 -11.57 8.79 -14.05
CA VAL A 222 -12.92 9.10 -13.54
C VAL A 222 -14.01 8.56 -14.46
N ASN A 223 -13.83 8.71 -15.78
CA ASN A 223 -14.79 8.22 -16.76
C ASN A 223 -14.84 6.67 -16.87
N SER A 224 -13.75 5.98 -16.49
CA SER A 224 -13.66 4.52 -16.51
C SER A 224 -14.22 3.86 -15.25
N VAL A 225 -14.21 4.59 -14.11
CA VAL A 225 -14.64 4.06 -12.81
C VAL A 225 -16.16 4.21 -12.65
N VAL A 226 -16.81 3.12 -12.30
CA VAL A 226 -18.28 3.09 -12.10
C VAL A 226 -18.64 3.74 -10.76
N ASN A 227 -19.50 4.76 -10.80
CA ASN A 227 -20.10 5.43 -9.62
C ASN A 227 -19.14 6.33 -8.79
N ILE A 228 -18.43 7.23 -9.43
CA ILE A 228 -17.83 8.37 -8.71
C ILE A 228 -18.85 9.47 -8.44
#